data_44a930a2afed70e8577256c0d9a010e4
#
_entry.id   44a930a2afed70e8577256c0d9a010e4
#
_cell.length_a   1.000
_cell.length_b   1.000
_cell.length_c   1.000
_cell.angle_alpha   90.00
_cell.angle_beta   90.00
_cell.angle_gamma   90.00
#
_symmetry.space_group_name_H-M   'P 1'
#
loop_
_entity.id
_entity.type
_entity.pdbx_description
1 polymer ?
#
loop_
_entity_poly.entity_id
_entity_poly.type
_entity_poly.pdbx_seq_one_letter_code
_entity_poly.pdbx_strand_id
1 'polypeptide(L)'
;MEGTSIEALLLRARGLGVLRGVLGSSAARDLLELLEVLAAPRPDPASVARVFGRLWEGLASEADRLLPDAWQSHLVTCLLDDENPFSLGAERGGLRGAVLEQARLDLGTLRKLFDLDAPTLLGMVEGAVPGLAGIWAPWADPTHPGEDSPRDAVARKLAAAGDWGAIADLLADHFARHGAGPLGRHRAFRWDGEGLRAVPSSDPVRLAGLISYEREREPLVENTRRFLAGLPAHHALLYGQPGTGKSSTVKALLNEFADAGLRLVEVAKEDLGSLPLVLGVLRGRGPRFVLFVDDLSFEEHEVEYKALKALLEGSVEEPPGNVRVYATSNRRNLIREGFSDRQDGDDLHVGDTMQEKQSLSARFGLRVTFPAPNQERYLQIVEGLARERGLEAPEERLREEALLWDRWHAGRSGRTARQFVDEFEAGLSSRRQAQSYP
;
A
#
# COMPACT_ATOMS: atom_id res chain seq x y z
N MET A 1 30.95 0.87 24.34
CA MET A 1 30.48 -0.51 24.63
C MET A 1 31.03 -0.95 25.98
N GLU A 2 30.44 -0.49 27.07
CA GLU A 2 30.78 -0.99 28.39
C GLU A 2 29.92 -2.25 28.66
N GLY A 3 30.55 -3.42 28.75
CA GLY A 3 30.05 -4.59 29.46
C GLY A 3 29.51 -5.80 28.65
N THR A 4 29.54 -5.84 27.33
CA THR A 4 29.14 -7.07 26.59
C THR A 4 30.25 -7.44 25.60
N SER A 5 30.89 -8.61 25.74
CA SER A 5 31.88 -9.09 24.77
C SER A 5 31.20 -9.43 23.44
N ILE A 6 31.94 -9.38 22.32
CA ILE A 6 31.44 -9.80 21.00
C ILE A 6 30.89 -11.22 21.06
N GLU A 7 31.54 -12.13 21.76
CA GLU A 7 31.10 -13.51 21.94
C GLU A 7 29.74 -13.60 22.65
N ALA A 8 29.53 -12.80 23.70
CA ALA A 8 28.26 -12.77 24.42
C ALA A 8 27.12 -12.17 23.54
N LEU A 9 27.43 -11.20 22.67
CA LEU A 9 26.47 -10.65 21.71
C LEU A 9 26.09 -11.68 20.64
N LEU A 10 27.07 -12.38 20.07
CA LEU A 10 26.86 -13.48 19.12
C LEU A 10 26.02 -14.60 19.72
N LEU A 11 26.27 -15.02 20.94
CA LEU A 11 25.49 -16.05 21.62
C LEU A 11 24.04 -15.62 21.76
N ARG A 12 23.80 -14.37 22.16
CA ARG A 12 22.44 -13.80 22.27
C ARG A 12 21.76 -13.69 20.91
N ALA A 13 22.45 -13.22 19.87
CA ALA A 13 21.91 -13.11 18.51
C ALA A 13 21.49 -14.47 17.93
N ARG A 14 22.29 -15.52 18.20
CA ARG A 14 21.93 -16.91 17.82
C ARG A 14 20.79 -17.48 18.66
N GLY A 15 20.60 -16.97 19.87
CA GLY A 15 19.56 -17.38 20.81
C GLY A 15 18.23 -16.66 20.67
N LEU A 16 18.02 -15.83 19.63
CA LEU A 16 16.75 -15.15 19.39
C LEU A 16 15.59 -16.20 19.28
N GLY A 17 14.50 -15.94 19.98
CA GLY A 17 13.34 -16.82 20.03
C GLY A 17 12.33 -16.50 18.93
N VAL A 18 11.54 -15.45 19.13
CA VAL A 18 10.46 -15.08 18.21
C VAL A 18 10.88 -14.18 17.06
N LEU A 19 11.98 -13.38 17.24
CA LEU A 19 12.48 -12.43 16.24
C LEU A 19 13.70 -12.95 15.44
N ARG A 20 13.92 -14.27 15.41
CA ARG A 20 15.09 -14.84 14.73
C ARG A 20 15.08 -14.60 13.21
N GLY A 21 13.91 -14.44 12.58
CA GLY A 21 13.78 -14.13 11.15
C GLY A 21 14.43 -12.80 10.76
N VAL A 22 14.49 -11.84 11.69
CA VAL A 22 15.10 -10.51 11.50
C VAL A 22 16.58 -10.61 11.08
N LEU A 23 17.30 -11.63 11.56
CA LEU A 23 18.70 -11.88 11.21
C LEU A 23 18.88 -12.86 10.06
N GLY A 24 17.82 -13.17 9.30
CA GLY A 24 17.83 -14.11 8.19
C GLY A 24 18.35 -13.52 6.85
N SER A 25 18.53 -12.22 6.74
CA SER A 25 19.03 -11.56 5.53
C SER A 25 20.50 -11.86 5.24
N SER A 26 20.97 -11.60 4.02
CA SER A 26 22.40 -11.74 3.67
C SER A 26 23.28 -10.77 4.49
N ALA A 27 22.90 -9.50 4.55
CA ALA A 27 23.67 -8.49 5.29
C ALA A 27 23.72 -8.80 6.79
N ALA A 28 22.64 -9.27 7.41
CA ALA A 28 22.65 -9.68 8.81
C ALA A 28 23.56 -10.88 9.06
N ARG A 29 23.59 -11.86 8.14
CA ARG A 29 24.52 -13.00 8.22
C ARG A 29 25.97 -12.56 8.06
N ASP A 30 26.26 -11.66 7.11
CA ASP A 30 27.60 -11.12 6.92
C ASP A 30 28.06 -10.32 8.15
N LEU A 31 27.17 -9.57 8.83
CA LEU A 31 27.52 -8.93 10.09
C LEU A 31 27.86 -9.96 11.18
N LEU A 32 27.06 -11.01 11.35
CA LEU A 32 27.34 -12.03 12.35
C LEU A 32 28.65 -12.75 12.04
N GLU A 33 28.95 -13.09 10.77
CA GLU A 33 30.23 -13.66 10.34
C GLU A 33 31.39 -12.70 10.64
N LEU A 34 31.21 -11.39 10.37
CA LEU A 34 32.21 -10.38 10.70
C LEU A 34 32.53 -10.37 12.21
N LEU A 35 31.49 -10.37 13.04
CA LEU A 35 31.65 -10.39 14.48
C LEU A 35 32.37 -11.68 14.97
N GLU A 36 32.09 -12.83 14.34
CA GLU A 36 32.79 -14.09 14.62
C GLU A 36 34.29 -14.01 14.29
N VAL A 37 34.62 -13.47 13.12
CA VAL A 37 36.01 -13.29 12.69
C VAL A 37 36.74 -12.30 13.62
N LEU A 38 36.07 -11.20 14.01
CA LEU A 38 36.63 -10.21 14.92
C LEU A 38 36.79 -10.70 16.38
N ALA A 39 35.98 -11.67 16.81
CA ALA A 39 36.07 -12.30 18.12
C ALA A 39 37.30 -13.22 18.25
N ALA A 40 37.93 -13.64 17.16
CA ALA A 40 39.09 -14.50 17.20
C ALA A 40 40.26 -13.79 17.88
N PRO A 41 41.10 -14.49 18.66
CA PRO A 41 42.27 -13.90 19.34
C PRO A 41 43.27 -13.23 18.39
N ARG A 42 43.30 -13.65 17.13
CA ARG A 42 44.10 -13.08 16.04
C ARG A 42 43.24 -13.13 14.78
N PRO A 43 42.47 -12.08 14.51
CA PRO A 43 41.64 -12.01 13.29
C PRO A 43 42.50 -12.09 12.03
N ASP A 44 42.11 -12.96 11.09
CA ASP A 44 42.78 -13.06 9.78
C ASP A 44 42.40 -11.86 8.90
N PRO A 45 43.42 -11.01 8.51
CA PRO A 45 43.16 -9.79 7.75
C PRO A 45 42.34 -10.02 6.44
N ALA A 46 42.66 -11.11 5.73
CA ALA A 46 42.00 -11.42 4.47
C ALA A 46 40.53 -11.80 4.69
N SER A 47 40.23 -12.54 5.75
CA SER A 47 38.85 -12.88 6.13
C SER A 47 38.04 -11.66 6.57
N VAL A 48 38.65 -10.79 7.40
CA VAL A 48 38.00 -9.52 7.81
C VAL A 48 37.70 -8.66 6.60
N ALA A 49 38.66 -8.43 5.71
CA ALA A 49 38.46 -7.63 4.48
C ALA A 49 37.37 -8.18 3.59
N ARG A 50 37.36 -9.50 3.37
CA ARG A 50 36.36 -10.15 2.53
C ARG A 50 34.94 -10.04 3.08
N VAL A 51 34.77 -10.33 4.37
CA VAL A 51 33.43 -10.33 4.99
C VAL A 51 32.90 -8.91 5.12
N PHE A 52 33.75 -7.95 5.55
CA PHE A 52 33.34 -6.55 5.63
C PHE A 52 32.99 -5.96 4.26
N GLY A 53 33.76 -6.31 3.21
CA GLY A 53 33.47 -5.89 1.84
C GLY A 53 32.09 -6.38 1.34
N ARG A 54 31.74 -7.64 1.64
CA ARG A 54 30.38 -8.16 1.30
C ARG A 54 29.28 -7.44 2.07
N LEU A 55 29.48 -7.22 3.36
CA LEU A 55 28.53 -6.46 4.19
C LEU A 55 28.34 -5.05 3.62
N TRP A 56 29.44 -4.38 3.30
CA TRP A 56 29.42 -3.03 2.74
C TRP A 56 28.66 -2.97 1.41
N GLU A 57 28.95 -3.89 0.48
CA GLU A 57 28.29 -4.00 -0.82
C GLU A 57 26.79 -4.26 -0.66
N GLY A 58 26.41 -5.20 0.21
CA GLY A 58 25.00 -5.53 0.49
C GLY A 58 24.23 -4.32 1.01
N LEU A 59 24.77 -3.58 1.97
CA LEU A 59 24.13 -2.40 2.54
C LEU A 59 24.11 -1.21 1.56
N ALA A 60 25.12 -1.03 0.73
CA ALA A 60 25.18 0.02 -0.27
C ALA A 60 24.14 -0.18 -1.39
N SER A 61 23.75 -1.41 -1.64
CA SER A 61 22.77 -1.77 -2.70
C SER A 61 21.32 -1.49 -2.31
N GLU A 62 21.03 -1.16 -1.06
CA GLU A 62 19.67 -0.89 -0.60
C GLU A 62 19.23 0.52 -0.99
N ALA A 63 18.14 0.60 -1.79
CA ALA A 63 17.59 1.85 -2.28
C ALA A 63 16.67 2.55 -1.26
N ASP A 64 15.87 1.75 -0.53
CA ASP A 64 14.85 2.27 0.39
C ASP A 64 15.36 2.26 1.83
N ARG A 65 15.84 3.41 2.31
CA ARG A 65 16.33 3.55 3.68
C ARG A 65 15.31 4.22 4.57
N LEU A 66 15.14 3.69 5.80
CA LEU A 66 14.33 4.29 6.86
C LEU A 66 15.16 5.19 7.80
N LEU A 67 16.48 5.00 7.83
CA LEU A 67 17.41 5.71 8.69
C LEU A 67 18.66 6.10 7.90
N PRO A 68 19.40 7.14 8.34
CA PRO A 68 20.63 7.58 7.69
C PRO A 68 21.75 6.52 7.64
N ASP A 69 21.93 5.72 8.68
CA ASP A 69 22.89 4.62 8.69
C ASP A 69 22.31 3.38 8.02
N ALA A 70 23.02 2.81 7.04
CA ALA A 70 22.52 1.71 6.23
C ALA A 70 22.29 0.42 7.03
N TRP A 71 23.19 0.09 7.97
CA TRP A 71 22.99 -1.08 8.82
C TRP A 71 21.80 -0.91 9.76
N GLN A 72 21.68 0.23 10.40
CA GLN A 72 20.56 0.55 11.28
C GLN A 72 19.26 0.52 10.52
N SER A 73 19.23 1.10 9.32
CA SER A 73 18.09 1.07 8.41
C SER A 73 17.72 -0.36 8.02
N HIS A 74 18.71 -1.16 7.62
CA HIS A 74 18.52 -2.56 7.25
C HIS A 74 17.90 -3.38 8.38
N LEU A 75 18.45 -3.28 9.60
CA LEU A 75 17.97 -4.03 10.76
C LEU A 75 16.53 -3.67 11.11
N VAL A 76 16.20 -2.37 11.10
CA VAL A 76 14.83 -1.90 11.35
C VAL A 76 13.88 -2.36 10.22
N THR A 77 14.31 -2.30 8.97
CA THR A 77 13.54 -2.81 7.83
C THR A 77 13.24 -4.30 8.01
N CYS A 78 14.25 -5.11 8.32
CA CYS A 78 14.05 -6.54 8.59
C CYS A 78 13.10 -6.78 9.76
N LEU A 79 13.19 -5.98 10.85
CA LEU A 79 12.29 -6.09 11.99
C LEU A 79 10.83 -5.79 11.62
N LEU A 80 10.59 -4.78 10.81
CA LEU A 80 9.24 -4.40 10.38
C LEU A 80 8.66 -5.34 9.31
N ASP A 81 9.52 -6.04 8.58
CA ASP A 81 9.12 -6.96 7.51
C ASP A 81 9.01 -8.42 7.97
N ASP A 82 9.50 -8.77 9.15
CA ASP A 82 9.50 -10.15 9.62
C ASP A 82 8.10 -10.60 10.09
N GLU A 83 7.51 -11.54 9.36
CA GLU A 83 6.25 -12.18 9.73
C GLU A 83 6.53 -13.32 10.73
N ASN A 84 6.40 -13.04 12.00
CA ASN A 84 6.75 -13.92 13.11
C ASN A 84 5.60 -14.02 14.14
N PRO A 85 5.70 -14.89 15.18
CA PRO A 85 4.66 -15.02 16.20
C PRO A 85 4.31 -13.72 16.94
N PHE A 86 5.24 -12.78 17.07
CA PHE A 86 4.97 -11.47 17.69
C PHE A 86 4.21 -10.55 16.76
N SER A 87 4.70 -10.31 15.53
CA SER A 87 4.06 -9.41 14.58
C SER A 87 2.68 -9.92 14.16
N LEU A 88 2.55 -11.19 13.79
CA LEU A 88 1.26 -11.80 13.42
C LEU A 88 0.31 -11.95 14.61
N GLY A 89 0.83 -12.17 15.83
CA GLY A 89 0.06 -12.19 17.06
C GLY A 89 -0.54 -10.80 17.37
N ALA A 90 0.23 -9.75 17.17
CA ALA A 90 -0.22 -8.37 17.32
C ALA A 90 -1.29 -8.01 16.30
N GLU A 91 -1.11 -8.36 15.02
CA GLU A 91 -2.11 -8.15 13.97
C GLU A 91 -3.48 -8.76 14.31
N ARG A 92 -3.48 -9.94 14.92
CA ARG A 92 -4.71 -10.67 15.30
C ARG A 92 -5.35 -10.17 16.59
N GLY A 93 -4.71 -9.22 17.28
CA GLY A 93 -5.19 -8.79 18.61
C GLY A 93 -5.11 -9.87 19.68
N GLY A 94 -4.35 -10.95 19.44
CA GLY A 94 -4.24 -12.12 20.31
C GLY A 94 -2.80 -12.39 20.78
N LEU A 95 -2.03 -11.35 21.06
CA LEU A 95 -0.65 -11.48 21.48
C LEU A 95 -0.57 -12.18 22.86
N ARG A 96 0.03 -13.37 22.92
CA ARG A 96 0.22 -14.13 24.16
C ARG A 96 1.32 -13.50 24.99
N GLY A 97 1.13 -13.44 26.31
CA GLY A 97 2.11 -12.83 27.23
C GLY A 97 3.52 -13.40 27.10
N ALA A 98 3.68 -14.73 26.99
CA ALA A 98 4.98 -15.35 26.78
C ALA A 98 5.65 -14.95 25.46
N VAL A 99 4.89 -14.71 24.38
CA VAL A 99 5.43 -14.24 23.11
C VAL A 99 5.89 -12.78 23.23
N LEU A 100 5.13 -11.94 23.93
CA LEU A 100 5.49 -10.55 24.19
C LEU A 100 6.75 -10.46 25.06
N GLU A 101 6.84 -11.24 26.13
CA GLU A 101 8.01 -11.27 26.99
C GLU A 101 9.26 -11.75 26.23
N GLN A 102 9.15 -12.79 25.41
CA GLN A 102 10.26 -13.23 24.57
C GLN A 102 10.64 -12.16 23.53
N ALA A 103 9.65 -11.48 22.93
CA ALA A 103 9.94 -10.37 22.00
C ALA A 103 10.68 -9.22 22.68
N ARG A 104 10.36 -8.87 23.93
CA ARG A 104 11.10 -7.87 24.71
C ARG A 104 12.57 -8.24 24.90
N LEU A 105 12.86 -9.51 25.21
CA LEU A 105 14.24 -10.01 25.36
C LEU A 105 14.99 -9.98 24.01
N ASP A 106 14.33 -10.42 22.95
CA ASP A 106 14.88 -10.43 21.60
C ASP A 106 15.17 -8.99 21.12
N LEU A 107 14.22 -8.06 21.32
CA LEU A 107 14.37 -6.64 21.01
C LEU A 107 15.57 -6.01 21.75
N GLY A 108 15.78 -6.37 23.02
CA GLY A 108 16.96 -5.94 23.78
C GLY A 108 18.28 -6.45 23.18
N THR A 109 18.27 -7.60 22.52
CA THR A 109 19.43 -8.12 21.77
C THR A 109 19.61 -7.38 20.43
N LEU A 110 18.52 -7.19 19.68
CA LEU A 110 18.54 -6.45 18.41
C LEU A 110 19.00 -5.00 18.63
N ARG A 111 18.61 -4.36 19.74
CA ARG A 111 19.09 -3.01 20.08
C ARG A 111 20.62 -2.92 20.17
N LYS A 112 21.27 -3.95 20.74
CA LYS A 112 22.74 -4.00 20.82
C LYS A 112 23.39 -4.19 19.45
N LEU A 113 22.75 -4.92 18.53
CA LEU A 113 23.20 -5.02 17.15
C LEU A 113 22.98 -3.72 16.39
N PHE A 114 21.90 -2.99 16.70
CA PHE A 114 21.62 -1.67 16.14
C PHE A 114 22.68 -0.62 16.55
N ASP A 115 23.27 -0.74 17.73
CA ASP A 115 24.35 0.13 18.20
C ASP A 115 25.68 -0.02 17.41
N LEU A 116 25.79 -1.05 16.59
CA LEU A 116 26.93 -1.28 15.70
C LEU A 116 26.78 -0.46 14.41
N ASP A 117 26.70 0.86 14.52
CA ASP A 117 26.64 1.77 13.39
C ASP A 117 27.91 1.77 12.54
N ALA A 118 27.91 2.46 11.40
CA ALA A 118 29.04 2.50 10.48
C ALA A 118 30.37 2.94 11.16
N PRO A 119 30.40 4.03 11.95
CA PRO A 119 31.64 4.41 12.67
C PRO A 119 32.13 3.34 13.65
N THR A 120 31.20 2.71 14.37
CA THR A 120 31.52 1.66 15.34
C THR A 120 32.14 0.43 14.67
N LEU A 121 31.49 -0.06 13.58
CA LEU A 121 31.97 -1.23 12.83
C LEU A 121 33.33 -0.95 12.15
N LEU A 122 33.51 0.22 11.54
CA LEU A 122 34.79 0.62 10.97
C LEU A 122 35.87 0.67 12.03
N GLY A 123 35.60 1.29 13.19
CA GLY A 123 36.53 1.33 14.30
C GLY A 123 36.93 -0.05 14.85
N MET A 124 35.98 -1.00 14.88
CA MET A 124 36.27 -2.39 15.26
C MET A 124 37.18 -3.09 14.25
N VAL A 125 36.94 -2.93 12.95
CA VAL A 125 37.75 -3.51 11.87
C VAL A 125 39.16 -2.93 11.87
N GLU A 126 39.28 -1.61 11.92
CA GLU A 126 40.57 -0.91 11.92
C GLU A 126 41.38 -1.19 13.20
N GLY A 127 40.73 -1.30 14.36
CA GLY A 127 41.33 -1.68 15.60
C GLY A 127 41.86 -3.11 15.63
N ALA A 128 41.13 -4.04 15.01
CA ALA A 128 41.52 -5.45 14.90
C ALA A 128 42.61 -5.67 13.84
N VAL A 129 42.53 -4.94 12.72
CA VAL A 129 43.47 -5.05 11.58
C VAL A 129 43.88 -3.65 11.10
N PRO A 130 44.88 -3.01 11.69
CA PRO A 130 45.28 -1.63 11.33
C PRO A 130 45.61 -1.41 9.86
N GLY A 131 46.04 -2.47 9.14
CA GLY A 131 46.35 -2.42 7.72
C GLY A 131 45.10 -2.20 6.82
N LEU A 132 43.89 -2.24 7.37
CA LEU A 132 42.64 -2.00 6.65
C LEU A 132 42.08 -0.58 6.86
N ALA A 133 42.79 0.26 7.63
CA ALA A 133 42.36 1.63 7.92
C ALA A 133 42.22 2.45 6.61
N GLY A 134 41.08 3.16 6.47
CA GLY A 134 40.82 4.04 5.36
C GLY A 134 40.47 3.35 4.02
N ILE A 135 40.26 2.02 4.01
CA ILE A 135 39.84 1.30 2.79
C ILE A 135 38.37 1.56 2.48
N TRP A 136 37.51 1.69 3.49
CA TRP A 136 36.08 1.90 3.32
C TRP A 136 35.61 3.25 3.86
N ALA A 137 34.66 3.86 3.15
CA ALA A 137 33.92 5.00 3.64
C ALA A 137 32.75 4.56 4.53
N PRO A 138 32.31 5.38 5.50
CA PRO A 138 31.07 5.15 6.22
C PRO A 138 29.87 5.12 5.26
N TRP A 139 28.94 4.19 5.46
CA TRP A 139 27.71 4.07 4.67
C TRP A 139 26.53 4.91 5.22
N ALA A 140 26.79 5.90 6.02
CA ALA A 140 25.77 6.82 6.51
C ALA A 140 25.49 7.92 5.48
N ASP A 141 24.22 8.19 5.23
CA ASP A 141 23.76 9.34 4.45
C ASP A 141 22.97 10.31 5.35
N PRO A 142 23.62 11.35 5.89
CA PRO A 142 22.95 12.32 6.74
C PRO A 142 21.92 13.18 6.01
N THR A 143 21.91 13.17 4.68
CA THR A 143 20.98 13.95 3.85
C THR A 143 19.72 13.16 3.49
N HIS A 144 19.58 11.91 3.96
CA HIS A 144 18.40 11.10 3.68
C HIS A 144 17.12 11.81 4.17
N PRO A 145 16.19 12.18 3.27
CA PRO A 145 15.06 13.06 3.63
C PRO A 145 14.05 12.40 4.55
N GLY A 146 14.02 11.05 4.63
CA GLY A 146 12.95 10.29 5.26
C GLY A 146 11.58 10.61 4.66
N GLU A 147 10.74 9.64 4.45
CA GLU A 147 9.34 9.90 4.16
C GLU A 147 8.57 10.10 5.46
N ASP A 148 7.45 10.82 5.41
CA ASP A 148 6.62 11.04 6.61
C ASP A 148 5.55 9.93 6.72
N SER A 149 6.00 8.68 6.61
CA SER A 149 5.14 7.50 6.70
C SER A 149 5.08 6.95 8.13
N PRO A 150 4.05 6.17 8.49
CA PRO A 150 3.99 5.47 9.77
C PRO A 150 5.22 4.57 10.02
N ARG A 151 5.80 4.03 8.97
CA ARG A 151 6.98 3.18 9.00
C ARG A 151 8.23 3.97 9.39
N ASP A 152 8.43 5.16 8.80
CA ASP A 152 9.49 6.09 9.17
C ASP A 152 9.33 6.59 10.60
N ALA A 153 8.09 6.87 11.01
CA ALA A 153 7.81 7.31 12.37
C ALA A 153 8.21 6.26 13.42
N VAL A 154 7.94 4.98 13.16
CA VAL A 154 8.37 3.87 14.05
C VAL A 154 9.89 3.68 13.98
N ALA A 155 10.51 3.76 12.81
CA ALA A 155 11.96 3.67 12.67
C ALA A 155 12.68 4.76 13.47
N ARG A 156 12.21 6.01 13.40
CA ARG A 156 12.73 7.12 14.21
C ARG A 156 12.58 6.87 15.72
N LYS A 157 11.44 6.31 16.17
CA LYS A 157 11.22 5.96 17.57
C LYS A 157 12.15 4.84 18.03
N LEU A 158 12.37 3.80 17.21
CA LEU A 158 13.33 2.74 17.47
C LEU A 158 14.75 3.31 17.57
N ALA A 159 15.16 4.17 16.64
CA ALA A 159 16.47 4.81 16.67
C ALA A 159 16.71 5.64 17.94
N ALA A 160 15.68 6.37 18.40
CA ALA A 160 15.78 7.20 19.60
C ALA A 160 15.71 6.41 20.92
N ALA A 161 15.11 5.21 20.92
CA ALA A 161 14.92 4.42 22.13
C ALA A 161 16.20 3.72 22.57
N GLY A 162 16.62 3.93 23.79
CA GLY A 162 17.77 3.21 24.41
C GLY A 162 17.44 1.75 24.76
N ASP A 163 16.19 1.43 25.00
CA ASP A 163 15.68 0.08 25.30
C ASP A 163 14.50 -0.26 24.37
N TRP A 164 14.73 -1.18 23.43
CA TRP A 164 13.69 -1.64 22.52
C TRP A 164 12.67 -2.58 23.19
N GLY A 165 13.07 -3.28 24.25
CA GLY A 165 12.15 -4.10 25.03
C GLY A 165 11.05 -3.27 25.69
N ALA A 166 11.37 -2.06 26.14
CA ALA A 166 10.42 -1.14 26.76
C ALA A 166 9.38 -0.58 25.76
N ILE A 167 9.69 -0.57 24.45
CA ILE A 167 8.78 -0.09 23.40
C ILE A 167 8.15 -1.21 22.58
N ALA A 168 8.18 -2.46 23.05
CA ALA A 168 7.59 -3.60 22.37
C ALA A 168 6.07 -3.40 22.13
N ASP A 169 5.36 -2.78 23.05
CA ASP A 169 3.93 -2.51 22.90
C ASP A 169 3.64 -1.50 21.77
N LEU A 170 4.50 -0.47 21.61
CA LEU A 170 4.40 0.47 20.48
C LEU A 170 4.61 -0.25 19.14
N LEU A 171 5.54 -1.18 19.09
CA LEU A 171 5.79 -1.98 17.89
C LEU A 171 4.61 -2.94 17.61
N ALA A 172 4.02 -3.54 18.65
CA ALA A 172 2.81 -4.35 18.52
C ALA A 172 1.63 -3.52 17.98
N ASP A 173 1.42 -2.30 18.47
CA ASP A 173 0.40 -1.37 17.98
C ASP A 173 0.62 -1.00 16.51
N HIS A 174 1.88 -0.85 16.09
CA HIS A 174 2.22 -0.62 14.68
C HIS A 174 1.80 -1.81 13.82
N PHE A 175 2.17 -3.03 14.19
CA PHE A 175 1.78 -4.22 13.44
C PHE A 175 0.26 -4.44 13.42
N ALA A 176 -0.42 -4.21 14.55
CA ALA A 176 -1.87 -4.31 14.64
C ALA A 176 -2.60 -3.39 13.67
N ARG A 177 -2.02 -2.24 13.32
CA ARG A 177 -2.63 -1.24 12.43
C ARG A 177 -2.15 -1.32 11.00
N HIS A 178 -0.84 -1.51 10.79
CA HIS A 178 -0.22 -1.40 9.48
C HIS A 178 0.20 -2.73 8.88
N GLY A 179 0.22 -3.81 9.70
CA GLY A 179 0.68 -5.13 9.30
C GLY A 179 2.21 -5.27 9.29
N ALA A 180 2.66 -6.51 9.17
CA ALA A 180 4.05 -6.89 8.95
C ALA A 180 4.28 -7.32 7.49
N GLY A 181 5.52 -7.51 7.10
CA GLY A 181 5.89 -8.02 5.79
C GLY A 181 5.44 -7.14 4.63
N PRO A 182 5.04 -7.74 3.52
CA PRO A 182 4.57 -6.99 2.34
C PRO A 182 3.41 -6.06 2.65
N LEU A 183 2.49 -6.43 3.57
CA LEU A 183 1.34 -5.61 3.95
C LEU A 183 1.74 -4.35 4.73
N GLY A 184 2.84 -4.41 5.49
CA GLY A 184 3.43 -3.25 6.17
C GLY A 184 4.17 -2.32 5.21
N ARG A 185 4.80 -2.88 4.15
CA ARG A 185 5.63 -2.14 3.18
C ARG A 185 4.80 -1.48 2.08
N HIS A 186 3.79 -2.17 1.53
CA HIS A 186 3.03 -1.72 0.37
C HIS A 186 1.60 -1.32 0.74
N ARG A 187 1.05 -0.37 0.00
CA ARG A 187 -0.30 0.15 0.20
C ARG A 187 -1.32 -0.50 -0.73
N ALA A 188 -0.87 -0.91 -1.94
CA ALA A 188 -1.70 -1.50 -2.99
C ALA A 188 -1.21 -2.89 -3.39
N PHE A 189 -2.16 -3.76 -3.69
CA PHE A 189 -1.92 -5.13 -4.13
C PHE A 189 -2.86 -5.46 -5.28
N ARG A 190 -2.45 -6.47 -6.07
CA ARG A 190 -3.31 -7.14 -7.04
C ARG A 190 -3.33 -8.62 -6.73
N TRP A 191 -4.49 -9.23 -6.85
CA TRP A 191 -4.62 -10.67 -6.83
C TRP A 191 -4.26 -11.24 -8.20
N ASP A 192 -3.40 -12.26 -8.27
CA ASP A 192 -2.94 -12.87 -9.52
C ASP A 192 -3.49 -14.29 -9.74
N GLY A 193 -4.52 -14.69 -8.97
CA GLY A 193 -5.10 -16.04 -8.98
C GLY A 193 -4.48 -16.97 -7.92
N GLU A 194 -3.26 -16.73 -7.49
CA GLU A 194 -2.52 -17.55 -6.51
C GLU A 194 -2.20 -16.80 -5.22
N GLY A 195 -1.97 -15.48 -5.30
CA GLY A 195 -1.56 -14.70 -4.14
C GLY A 195 -1.65 -13.18 -4.34
N LEU A 196 -1.24 -12.45 -3.31
CA LEU A 196 -1.14 -11.00 -3.34
C LEU A 196 0.19 -10.56 -3.96
N ARG A 197 0.11 -9.82 -5.05
CA ARG A 197 1.26 -9.14 -5.67
C ARG A 197 1.25 -7.67 -5.28
N ALA A 198 2.31 -7.22 -4.66
CA ALA A 198 2.47 -5.81 -4.34
C ALA A 198 2.52 -4.95 -5.61
N VAL A 199 1.88 -3.79 -5.56
CA VAL A 199 1.95 -2.75 -6.60
C VAL A 199 2.87 -1.65 -6.08
N PRO A 200 4.14 -1.58 -6.54
CA PRO A 200 5.14 -0.66 -5.99
C PRO A 200 4.78 0.81 -6.21
N SER A 201 4.21 1.12 -7.37
CA SER A 201 3.78 2.48 -7.72
C SER A 201 2.27 2.49 -7.95
N SER A 202 1.51 2.93 -6.95
CA SER A 202 0.07 3.16 -7.09
C SER A 202 -0.20 4.52 -7.75
N ASP A 203 -1.38 4.66 -8.37
CA ASP A 203 -1.85 5.93 -8.96
C ASP A 203 -1.83 7.03 -7.87
N PRO A 204 -1.12 8.15 -8.08
CA PRO A 204 -0.93 9.18 -7.06
C PRO A 204 -2.15 10.08 -6.85
N VAL A 205 -3.28 9.77 -7.50
CA VAL A 205 -4.50 10.58 -7.40
C VAL A 205 -4.95 10.77 -5.96
N ARG A 206 -5.26 12.01 -5.57
CA ARG A 206 -5.79 12.37 -4.25
C ARG A 206 -7.22 12.91 -4.37
N LEU A 207 -7.97 12.85 -3.26
CA LEU A 207 -9.36 13.39 -3.25
C LEU A 207 -9.41 14.88 -3.60
N ALA A 208 -8.42 15.65 -3.20
CA ALA A 208 -8.31 17.08 -3.51
C ALA A 208 -8.12 17.36 -5.00
N GLY A 209 -7.44 16.47 -5.75
CA GLY A 209 -7.25 16.58 -7.20
C GLY A 209 -8.44 16.04 -8.04
N LEU A 210 -9.48 15.50 -7.39
CA LEU A 210 -10.69 15.07 -8.05
C LEU A 210 -11.73 16.21 -8.05
N ILE A 211 -11.70 17.01 -9.09
CA ILE A 211 -12.56 18.20 -9.22
C ILE A 211 -14.01 17.80 -9.42
N SER A 212 -14.91 18.49 -8.71
CA SER A 212 -16.34 18.21 -8.69
C SER A 212 -16.69 16.84 -8.06
N TYR A 213 -17.96 16.52 -7.92
CA TYR A 213 -18.48 15.29 -7.29
C TYR A 213 -18.18 15.13 -5.79
N GLU A 214 -17.87 16.21 -5.05
CA GLU A 214 -17.59 16.16 -3.61
C GLU A 214 -18.79 15.57 -2.83
N ARG A 215 -20.00 15.99 -3.17
CA ARG A 215 -21.25 15.52 -2.52
C ARG A 215 -21.48 14.03 -2.78
N GLU A 216 -21.20 13.57 -3.99
CA GLU A 216 -21.34 12.17 -4.35
C GLU A 216 -20.30 11.30 -3.66
N ARG A 217 -19.06 11.81 -3.46
CA ARG A 217 -17.96 11.08 -2.80
C ARG A 217 -18.08 11.03 -1.29
N GLU A 218 -18.64 12.06 -0.65
CA GLU A 218 -18.66 12.19 0.82
C GLU A 218 -19.22 10.95 1.54
N PRO A 219 -20.33 10.30 1.11
CA PRO A 219 -20.80 9.07 1.75
C PRO A 219 -19.78 7.92 1.71
N LEU A 220 -18.97 7.83 0.64
CA LEU A 220 -17.94 6.80 0.51
C LEU A 220 -16.74 7.10 1.41
N VAL A 221 -16.32 8.36 1.48
CA VAL A 221 -15.26 8.83 2.38
C VAL A 221 -15.63 8.53 3.83
N GLU A 222 -16.83 8.89 4.25
CA GLU A 222 -17.32 8.65 5.59
C GLU A 222 -17.45 7.15 5.91
N ASN A 223 -17.93 6.35 4.96
CA ASN A 223 -17.97 4.89 5.10
C ASN A 223 -16.57 4.29 5.31
N THR A 224 -15.58 4.83 4.60
CA THR A 224 -14.17 4.40 4.74
C THR A 224 -13.59 4.81 6.10
N ARG A 225 -13.89 6.02 6.59
CA ARG A 225 -13.49 6.47 7.95
C ARG A 225 -14.07 5.56 9.04
N ARG A 226 -15.36 5.24 8.94
CA ARG A 226 -16.02 4.29 9.87
C ARG A 226 -15.37 2.93 9.84
N PHE A 227 -15.10 2.42 8.65
CA PHE A 227 -14.42 1.15 8.48
C PHE A 227 -13.05 1.11 9.16
N LEU A 228 -12.23 2.15 8.99
CA LEU A 228 -10.93 2.29 9.65
C LEU A 228 -11.04 2.41 11.17
N ALA A 229 -12.07 3.08 11.65
CA ALA A 229 -12.37 3.21 13.08
C ALA A 229 -12.94 1.91 13.70
N GLY A 230 -13.14 0.84 12.92
CA GLY A 230 -13.75 -0.40 13.41
C GLY A 230 -15.26 -0.30 13.65
N LEU A 231 -15.89 0.76 13.17
CA LEU A 231 -17.33 0.97 13.25
C LEU A 231 -18.05 0.24 12.09
N PRO A 232 -19.39 0.06 12.19
CA PRO A 232 -20.18 -0.49 11.11
C PRO A 232 -19.98 0.27 9.79
N ALA A 233 -19.61 -0.45 8.75
CA ALA A 233 -19.37 0.09 7.41
C ALA A 233 -19.88 -0.91 6.36
N HIS A 234 -20.19 -0.42 5.17
CA HIS A 234 -20.84 -1.18 4.12
C HIS A 234 -19.90 -1.51 2.96
N HIS A 235 -20.19 -2.58 2.23
CA HIS A 235 -19.73 -2.76 0.86
C HIS A 235 -20.29 -1.65 -0.01
N ALA A 236 -19.51 -1.13 -0.96
CA ALA A 236 -19.92 0.04 -1.76
C ALA A 236 -19.93 -0.26 -3.25
N LEU A 237 -20.96 0.20 -3.94
CA LEU A 237 -21.08 0.19 -5.39
C LEU A 237 -21.13 1.64 -5.92
N LEU A 238 -20.13 1.99 -6.74
CA LEU A 238 -20.06 3.26 -7.45
C LEU A 238 -20.52 3.04 -8.89
N TYR A 239 -21.61 3.65 -9.29
CA TYR A 239 -22.10 3.48 -10.65
C TYR A 239 -22.38 4.81 -11.35
N GLY A 240 -22.28 4.81 -12.69
CA GLY A 240 -22.47 5.99 -13.52
C GLY A 240 -21.70 5.91 -14.82
N GLN A 241 -21.75 6.96 -15.62
CA GLN A 241 -21.13 6.95 -16.93
C GLN A 241 -19.60 6.75 -16.87
N PRO A 242 -18.98 6.19 -17.93
CA PRO A 242 -17.53 6.12 -18.03
C PRO A 242 -16.86 7.50 -17.89
N GLY A 243 -15.68 7.54 -17.27
CA GLY A 243 -14.90 8.76 -17.15
C GLY A 243 -15.38 9.78 -16.10
N THR A 244 -16.35 9.42 -15.23
CA THR A 244 -16.83 10.32 -14.15
C THR A 244 -16.00 10.26 -12.86
N GLY A 245 -14.89 9.51 -12.83
CA GLY A 245 -13.97 9.48 -11.68
C GLY A 245 -14.28 8.41 -10.63
N LYS A 246 -15.14 7.42 -10.90
CA LYS A 246 -15.47 6.32 -9.97
C LYS A 246 -14.24 5.58 -9.47
N SER A 247 -13.46 4.99 -10.37
CA SER A 247 -12.24 4.23 -10.07
C SER A 247 -11.17 5.12 -9.44
N SER A 248 -11.03 6.37 -9.94
CA SER A 248 -10.12 7.35 -9.37
C SER A 248 -10.49 7.71 -7.93
N THR A 249 -11.79 7.73 -7.59
CA THR A 249 -12.24 7.97 -6.22
C THR A 249 -11.77 6.85 -5.28
N VAL A 250 -11.91 5.57 -5.67
CA VAL A 250 -11.44 4.45 -4.85
C VAL A 250 -9.92 4.49 -4.66
N LYS A 251 -9.17 4.78 -5.74
CA LYS A 251 -7.71 4.93 -5.66
C LYS A 251 -7.30 6.12 -4.79
N ALA A 252 -8.03 7.23 -4.86
CA ALA A 252 -7.77 8.40 -4.02
C ALA A 252 -7.99 8.12 -2.52
N LEU A 253 -8.98 7.28 -2.16
CA LEU A 253 -9.16 6.83 -0.77
C LEU A 253 -7.93 6.10 -0.24
N LEU A 254 -7.25 5.29 -1.06
CA LEU A 254 -6.00 4.66 -0.64
C LEU A 254 -4.95 5.70 -0.27
N ASN A 255 -4.74 6.70 -1.13
CA ASN A 255 -3.73 7.74 -0.89
C ASN A 255 -4.08 8.65 0.29
N GLU A 256 -5.36 8.76 0.64
CA GLU A 256 -5.84 9.53 1.81
C GLU A 256 -5.69 8.75 3.11
N PHE A 257 -5.92 7.43 3.08
CA PHE A 257 -6.08 6.63 4.29
C PHE A 257 -5.05 5.51 4.48
N ALA A 258 -4.05 5.38 3.60
CA ALA A 258 -3.02 4.35 3.73
C ALA A 258 -2.28 4.46 5.07
N ASP A 259 -2.01 5.67 5.51
CA ASP A 259 -1.32 5.97 6.78
C ASP A 259 -2.20 5.73 8.02
N ALA A 260 -3.51 5.60 7.81
CA ALA A 260 -4.46 5.12 8.82
C ALA A 260 -4.64 3.58 8.82
N GLY A 261 -3.89 2.87 7.98
CA GLY A 261 -3.92 1.40 7.88
C GLY A 261 -4.80 0.83 6.77
N LEU A 262 -5.26 1.66 5.81
CA LEU A 262 -5.98 1.16 4.63
C LEU A 262 -5.03 0.49 3.65
N ARG A 263 -5.47 -0.64 3.09
CA ARG A 263 -4.82 -1.32 1.96
C ARG A 263 -5.84 -1.58 0.87
N LEU A 264 -5.41 -1.44 -0.38
CA LEU A 264 -6.24 -1.74 -1.55
C LEU A 264 -5.78 -3.04 -2.19
N VAL A 265 -6.73 -3.96 -2.42
CA VAL A 265 -6.48 -5.21 -3.15
C VAL A 265 -7.36 -5.20 -4.40
N GLU A 266 -6.76 -5.01 -5.56
CA GLU A 266 -7.45 -5.11 -6.83
C GLU A 266 -7.66 -6.59 -7.18
N VAL A 267 -8.91 -6.95 -7.47
CA VAL A 267 -9.32 -8.29 -7.90
C VAL A 267 -9.98 -8.14 -9.27
N ALA A 268 -9.44 -8.80 -10.28
CA ALA A 268 -10.04 -8.80 -11.60
C ALA A 268 -11.38 -9.54 -11.58
N LYS A 269 -12.30 -9.18 -12.48
CA LYS A 269 -13.62 -9.80 -12.58
C LYS A 269 -13.51 -11.33 -12.76
N GLU A 270 -12.58 -11.75 -13.58
CA GLU A 270 -12.29 -13.16 -13.90
C GLU A 270 -11.84 -13.96 -12.68
N ASP A 271 -11.24 -13.28 -11.70
CA ASP A 271 -10.71 -13.87 -10.47
C ASP A 271 -11.71 -13.88 -9.30
N LEU A 272 -12.95 -13.41 -9.51
CA LEU A 272 -13.98 -13.38 -8.45
C LEU A 272 -14.27 -14.77 -7.87
N GLY A 273 -14.08 -15.83 -8.65
CA GLY A 273 -14.19 -17.21 -8.16
C GLY A 273 -13.21 -17.56 -7.05
N SER A 274 -12.08 -16.85 -6.97
CA SER A 274 -11.05 -17.05 -5.94
C SER A 274 -11.26 -16.19 -4.68
N LEU A 275 -12.35 -15.43 -4.56
CA LEU A 275 -12.64 -14.60 -3.38
C LEU A 275 -12.48 -15.31 -2.04
N PRO A 276 -12.90 -16.58 -1.86
CA PRO A 276 -12.65 -17.30 -0.60
C PRO A 276 -11.15 -17.39 -0.26
N LEU A 277 -10.29 -17.61 -1.25
CA LEU A 277 -8.83 -17.66 -1.05
C LEU A 277 -8.29 -16.27 -0.68
N VAL A 278 -8.71 -15.22 -1.38
CA VAL A 278 -8.36 -13.82 -1.07
C VAL A 278 -8.73 -13.50 0.38
N LEU A 279 -9.96 -13.82 0.80
CA LEU A 279 -10.44 -13.58 2.16
C LEU A 279 -9.65 -14.37 3.19
N GLY A 280 -9.27 -15.62 2.88
CA GLY A 280 -8.42 -16.46 3.72
C GLY A 280 -7.06 -15.82 4.01
N VAL A 281 -6.42 -15.24 2.99
CA VAL A 281 -5.13 -14.54 3.13
C VAL A 281 -5.26 -13.25 3.96
N LEU A 282 -6.38 -12.54 3.84
CA LEU A 282 -6.59 -11.25 4.53
C LEU A 282 -7.17 -11.40 5.93
N ARG A 283 -7.75 -12.55 6.25
CA ARG A 283 -8.39 -12.83 7.55
C ARG A 283 -7.38 -12.72 8.70
N GLY A 284 -7.71 -11.91 9.68
CA GLY A 284 -6.88 -11.73 10.88
C GLY A 284 -5.57 -10.97 10.63
N ARG A 285 -5.41 -10.32 9.48
CA ARG A 285 -4.33 -9.37 9.25
C ARG A 285 -4.70 -8.01 9.83
N GLY A 286 -3.71 -7.25 10.32
CA GLY A 286 -3.90 -5.98 11.02
C GLY A 286 -4.55 -4.88 10.19
N PRO A 287 -4.13 -4.63 8.95
CA PRO A 287 -4.70 -3.59 8.11
C PRO A 287 -6.18 -3.81 7.79
N ARG A 288 -6.83 -2.72 7.39
CA ARG A 288 -8.17 -2.73 6.80
C ARG A 288 -8.03 -2.80 5.28
N PHE A 289 -8.78 -3.71 4.65
CA PHE A 289 -8.67 -3.98 3.22
C PHE A 289 -9.92 -3.56 2.47
N VAL A 290 -9.74 -2.78 1.41
CA VAL A 290 -10.74 -2.60 0.37
C VAL A 290 -10.40 -3.54 -0.77
N LEU A 291 -11.26 -4.55 -1.00
CA LEU A 291 -11.24 -5.33 -2.24
C LEU A 291 -11.86 -4.49 -3.33
N PHE A 292 -11.06 -4.11 -4.30
CA PHE A 292 -11.49 -3.26 -5.40
C PHE A 292 -11.75 -4.08 -6.65
N VAL A 293 -12.97 -4.01 -7.15
CA VAL A 293 -13.40 -4.63 -8.41
C VAL A 293 -13.81 -3.53 -9.37
N ASP A 294 -12.95 -3.27 -10.36
CA ASP A 294 -13.20 -2.19 -11.33
C ASP A 294 -14.04 -2.68 -12.51
N ASP A 295 -14.89 -1.80 -13.02
CA ASP A 295 -15.78 -2.01 -14.19
C ASP A 295 -16.64 -3.29 -14.11
N LEU A 296 -17.23 -3.51 -12.94
CA LEU A 296 -18.03 -4.69 -12.65
C LEU A 296 -19.32 -4.71 -13.51
N SER A 297 -19.40 -5.66 -14.40
CA SER A 297 -20.58 -5.98 -15.18
C SER A 297 -20.57 -7.44 -15.56
N PHE A 298 -21.73 -8.10 -15.56
CA PHE A 298 -21.85 -9.50 -15.90
C PHE A 298 -22.76 -9.67 -17.11
N GLU A 299 -22.37 -10.56 -17.99
CA GLU A 299 -23.23 -11.07 -19.05
C GLU A 299 -24.13 -12.19 -18.48
N GLU A 300 -25.18 -12.54 -19.21
CA GLU A 300 -26.23 -13.46 -18.76
C GLU A 300 -25.72 -14.84 -18.34
N HIS A 301 -24.64 -15.31 -18.95
CA HIS A 301 -24.09 -16.66 -18.76
C HIS A 301 -22.90 -16.74 -17.78
N GLU A 302 -22.44 -15.60 -17.27
CA GLU A 302 -21.32 -15.56 -16.35
C GLU A 302 -21.76 -16.03 -14.96
N VAL A 303 -20.93 -16.86 -14.32
CA VAL A 303 -21.22 -17.44 -13.00
C VAL A 303 -20.44 -16.80 -11.87
N GLU A 304 -19.47 -15.96 -12.19
CA GLU A 304 -18.54 -15.30 -11.27
C GLU A 304 -19.27 -14.38 -10.27
N TYR A 305 -20.44 -13.84 -10.66
CA TYR A 305 -21.27 -13.05 -9.76
C TYR A 305 -21.74 -13.83 -8.52
N LYS A 306 -21.82 -15.17 -8.60
CA LYS A 306 -22.28 -16.01 -7.48
C LYS A 306 -21.31 -15.95 -6.29
N ALA A 307 -20.01 -15.92 -6.56
CA ALA A 307 -19.00 -15.77 -5.50
C ALA A 307 -19.11 -14.40 -4.82
N LEU A 308 -19.28 -13.34 -5.61
CA LEU A 308 -19.50 -11.99 -5.08
C LEU A 308 -20.82 -11.90 -4.30
N LYS A 309 -21.89 -12.51 -4.81
CA LYS A 309 -23.19 -12.59 -4.13
C LYS A 309 -23.04 -13.26 -2.77
N ALA A 310 -22.39 -14.44 -2.71
CA ALA A 310 -22.15 -15.15 -1.47
C ALA A 310 -21.37 -14.32 -0.44
N LEU A 311 -20.37 -13.54 -0.90
CA LEU A 311 -19.61 -12.63 -0.04
C LEU A 311 -20.48 -11.49 0.51
N LEU A 312 -21.35 -10.90 -0.32
CA LEU A 312 -22.18 -9.76 0.09
C LEU A 312 -23.37 -10.15 0.98
N GLU A 313 -23.87 -11.38 0.84
CA GLU A 313 -25.00 -11.91 1.63
C GLU A 313 -24.56 -12.44 3.01
N GLY A 314 -23.31 -12.83 3.15
CA GLY A 314 -22.84 -13.69 4.20
C GLY A 314 -23.23 -15.15 3.90
N SER A 315 -22.21 -15.99 3.73
CA SER A 315 -22.36 -17.44 3.70
C SER A 315 -22.32 -17.99 5.14
N VAL A 316 -22.25 -19.32 5.30
CA VAL A 316 -22.00 -19.95 6.62
C VAL A 316 -20.74 -19.38 7.29
N GLU A 317 -19.78 -18.91 6.50
CA GLU A 317 -18.59 -18.22 6.98
C GLU A 317 -18.77 -16.70 6.85
N GLU A 318 -18.76 -15.99 7.99
CA GLU A 318 -18.86 -14.54 8.02
C GLU A 318 -17.65 -13.90 7.34
N PRO A 319 -17.86 -12.90 6.44
CA PRO A 319 -16.77 -12.15 5.84
C PRO A 319 -15.87 -11.52 6.92
N PRO A 320 -14.54 -11.50 6.72
CA PRO A 320 -13.65 -10.90 7.69
C PRO A 320 -14.01 -9.44 7.99
N GLY A 321 -14.11 -9.08 9.27
CA GLY A 321 -14.46 -7.72 9.71
C GLY A 321 -13.50 -6.65 9.21
N ASN A 322 -12.27 -7.03 8.84
CA ASN A 322 -11.24 -6.16 8.27
C ASN A 322 -11.27 -6.03 6.73
N VAL A 323 -12.33 -6.52 6.06
CA VAL A 323 -12.46 -6.47 4.60
C VAL A 323 -13.77 -5.81 4.19
N ARG A 324 -13.73 -4.90 3.19
CA ARG A 324 -14.90 -4.35 2.49
C ARG A 324 -14.68 -4.40 0.99
N VAL A 325 -15.76 -4.65 0.25
CA VAL A 325 -15.73 -4.65 -1.23
C VAL A 325 -16.20 -3.31 -1.74
N TYR A 326 -15.38 -2.66 -2.58
CA TYR A 326 -15.75 -1.48 -3.35
C TYR A 326 -15.70 -1.84 -4.83
N ALA A 327 -16.85 -1.72 -5.50
CA ALA A 327 -16.95 -2.02 -6.91
C ALA A 327 -17.35 -0.78 -7.69
N THR A 328 -16.86 -0.66 -8.93
CA THR A 328 -17.35 0.34 -9.87
C THR A 328 -18.14 -0.32 -10.98
N SER A 329 -19.10 0.38 -11.55
CA SER A 329 -19.84 -0.09 -12.73
C SER A 329 -20.24 1.08 -13.62
N ASN A 330 -20.28 0.82 -14.91
CA ASN A 330 -20.82 1.75 -15.88
C ASN A 330 -22.36 1.60 -16.02
N ARG A 331 -22.97 0.64 -15.32
CA ARG A 331 -24.38 0.32 -15.34
C ARG A 331 -24.97 0.33 -13.92
N ARG A 332 -26.24 0.71 -13.82
CA ARG A 332 -26.99 0.62 -12.56
C ARG A 332 -27.28 -0.83 -12.18
N ASN A 333 -27.64 -1.64 -13.18
CA ASN A 333 -27.84 -3.07 -13.05
C ASN A 333 -26.58 -3.80 -13.49
N LEU A 334 -25.98 -4.57 -12.59
CA LEU A 334 -24.69 -5.24 -12.80
C LEU A 334 -24.75 -6.38 -13.81
N ILE A 335 -25.93 -6.98 -14.01
CA ILE A 335 -26.14 -8.09 -14.93
C ILE A 335 -26.97 -7.59 -16.14
N ARG A 336 -26.53 -7.94 -17.35
CA ARG A 336 -27.17 -7.51 -18.60
C ARG A 336 -28.48 -8.25 -18.81
N GLU A 337 -29.52 -7.53 -19.19
CA GLU A 337 -30.79 -8.10 -19.64
C GLU A 337 -30.66 -8.49 -21.12
N GLY A 338 -30.92 -9.75 -21.47
CA GLY A 338 -30.99 -10.22 -22.87
C GLY A 338 -32.32 -9.79 -23.54
N PHE A 339 -32.26 -9.56 -24.84
CA PHE A 339 -33.51 -9.30 -25.63
C PHE A 339 -34.41 -10.53 -25.72
N SER A 340 -33.89 -11.74 -25.50
CA SER A 340 -34.61 -13.01 -25.46
C SER A 340 -35.61 -13.11 -24.29
N ASP A 341 -35.34 -12.43 -23.18
CA ASP A 341 -36.20 -12.48 -21.99
C ASP A 341 -37.59 -11.83 -22.20
N ARG A 342 -37.82 -11.17 -23.35
CA ARG A 342 -39.07 -10.49 -23.67
C ARG A 342 -39.98 -11.26 -24.66
N GLN A 343 -39.53 -12.37 -25.25
CA GLN A 343 -40.25 -13.03 -26.34
C GLN A 343 -40.71 -14.47 -26.06
N ASP A 344 -40.17 -15.16 -25.05
CA ASP A 344 -40.59 -16.52 -24.71
C ASP A 344 -41.54 -16.52 -23.50
N GLY A 345 -42.78 -16.86 -23.77
CA GLY A 345 -43.91 -16.80 -22.87
C GLY A 345 -43.98 -17.90 -21.81
N ASP A 346 -42.90 -18.18 -21.10
CA ASP A 346 -42.91 -19.03 -19.90
C ASP A 346 -42.57 -18.14 -18.67
N ASP A 347 -43.61 -17.45 -18.19
CA ASP A 347 -43.55 -16.32 -17.25
C ASP A 347 -42.92 -16.62 -15.87
N LEU A 348 -42.73 -17.90 -15.50
CA LEU A 348 -42.26 -18.27 -14.16
C LEU A 348 -40.74 -18.26 -14.02
N HIS A 349 -39.97 -18.61 -15.04
CA HIS A 349 -38.50 -18.64 -14.99
C HIS A 349 -37.85 -17.28 -15.28
N VAL A 350 -38.50 -16.43 -16.06
CA VAL A 350 -38.04 -15.08 -16.40
C VAL A 350 -38.13 -14.14 -15.20
N GLY A 351 -39.16 -14.26 -14.37
CA GLY A 351 -39.37 -13.46 -13.17
C GLY A 351 -38.29 -13.73 -12.09
N ASP A 352 -37.94 -14.98 -11.89
CA ASP A 352 -36.93 -15.39 -10.89
C ASP A 352 -35.51 -14.91 -11.27
N THR A 353 -35.17 -14.99 -12.55
CA THR A 353 -33.89 -14.53 -13.08
C THR A 353 -33.74 -13.01 -13.01
N MET A 354 -34.82 -12.25 -13.31
CA MET A 354 -34.83 -10.78 -13.17
C MET A 354 -34.70 -10.34 -11.71
N GLN A 355 -35.36 -10.99 -10.78
CA GLN A 355 -35.26 -10.72 -9.35
C GLN A 355 -33.88 -11.02 -8.82
N GLU A 356 -33.22 -12.10 -9.25
CA GLU A 356 -31.82 -12.40 -8.89
C GLU A 356 -30.85 -11.35 -9.44
N LYS A 357 -31.05 -10.89 -10.67
CA LYS A 357 -30.19 -9.90 -11.34
C LYS A 357 -30.25 -8.51 -10.66
N GLN A 358 -31.45 -8.08 -10.24
CA GLN A 358 -31.61 -6.83 -9.47
C GLN A 358 -31.08 -6.95 -8.03
N SER A 359 -31.04 -8.16 -7.48
CA SER A 359 -30.66 -8.42 -6.10
C SER A 359 -29.19 -8.14 -5.80
N LEU A 360 -28.25 -8.33 -6.75
CA LEU A 360 -26.83 -8.16 -6.52
C LEU A 360 -26.44 -6.70 -6.18
N SER A 361 -26.97 -5.73 -6.94
CA SER A 361 -26.69 -4.31 -6.66
C SER A 361 -27.36 -3.83 -5.36
N ALA A 362 -28.50 -4.43 -4.99
CA ALA A 362 -29.19 -4.12 -3.73
C ALA A 362 -28.43 -4.59 -2.48
N ARG A 363 -27.50 -5.55 -2.62
CA ARG A 363 -26.69 -6.09 -1.52
C ARG A 363 -25.52 -5.20 -1.12
N PHE A 364 -25.14 -4.25 -1.97
CA PHE A 364 -24.23 -3.20 -1.58
C PHE A 364 -24.99 -2.22 -0.67
N GLY A 365 -24.61 -2.21 0.62
CA GLY A 365 -25.25 -1.34 1.62
C GLY A 365 -25.04 0.16 1.35
N LEU A 366 -24.00 0.52 0.58
CA LEU A 366 -23.74 1.87 0.10
C LEU A 366 -23.74 1.89 -1.43
N ARG A 367 -24.60 2.74 -2.02
CA ARG A 367 -24.61 2.96 -3.47
C ARG A 367 -24.40 4.42 -3.78
N VAL A 368 -23.36 4.71 -4.54
CA VAL A 368 -22.95 6.07 -4.92
C VAL A 368 -23.13 6.25 -6.40
N THR A 369 -23.95 7.23 -6.79
CA THR A 369 -24.22 7.55 -8.21
C THR A 369 -23.31 8.68 -8.67
N PHE A 370 -22.62 8.46 -9.78
CA PHE A 370 -21.85 9.48 -10.48
C PHE A 370 -22.59 9.88 -11.76
N PRO A 371 -23.41 10.94 -11.74
CA PRO A 371 -24.15 11.35 -12.90
C PRO A 371 -23.22 11.88 -13.99
N ALA A 372 -23.66 11.77 -15.26
CA ALA A 372 -22.96 12.42 -16.36
C ALA A 372 -22.79 13.92 -16.07
N PRO A 373 -21.61 14.51 -16.30
CA PRO A 373 -21.44 15.93 -16.10
C PRO A 373 -22.26 16.72 -17.13
N ASN A 374 -23.06 17.67 -16.63
CA ASN A 374 -23.64 18.70 -17.49
C ASN A 374 -22.54 19.65 -17.98
N GLN A 375 -22.89 20.59 -18.83
CA GLN A 375 -21.92 21.54 -19.39
C GLN A 375 -21.16 22.34 -18.32
N GLU A 376 -21.87 22.82 -17.31
CA GLU A 376 -21.28 23.59 -16.22
C GLU A 376 -20.26 22.77 -15.43
N ARG A 377 -20.64 21.53 -15.02
CA ARG A 377 -19.74 20.62 -14.31
C ARG A 377 -18.52 20.21 -15.14
N TYR A 378 -18.71 20.00 -16.44
CA TYR A 378 -17.60 19.73 -17.36
C TYR A 378 -16.60 20.89 -17.41
N LEU A 379 -17.09 22.11 -17.53
CA LEU A 379 -16.23 23.30 -17.51
C LEU A 379 -15.55 23.50 -16.16
N GLN A 380 -16.22 23.28 -15.04
CA GLN A 380 -15.62 23.31 -13.72
C GLN A 380 -14.46 22.31 -13.61
N ILE A 381 -14.61 21.09 -14.17
CA ILE A 381 -13.53 20.10 -14.20
C ILE A 381 -12.36 20.59 -15.04
N VAL A 382 -12.60 21.14 -16.22
CA VAL A 382 -11.55 21.70 -17.09
C VAL A 382 -10.80 22.83 -16.40
N GLU A 383 -11.53 23.79 -15.83
CA GLU A 383 -10.94 24.94 -15.12
C GLU A 383 -10.11 24.51 -13.92
N GLY A 384 -10.62 23.54 -13.16
CA GLY A 384 -9.90 23.02 -12.02
C GLY A 384 -8.62 22.29 -12.41
N LEU A 385 -8.65 21.45 -13.45
CA LEU A 385 -7.47 20.78 -13.98
C LEU A 385 -6.44 21.75 -14.55
N ALA A 386 -6.90 22.80 -15.26
CA ALA A 386 -6.01 23.84 -15.78
C ALA A 386 -5.33 24.63 -14.65
N ARG A 387 -6.07 24.94 -13.59
CA ARG A 387 -5.56 25.61 -12.38
C ARG A 387 -4.54 24.75 -11.63
N GLU A 388 -4.82 23.46 -11.45
CA GLU A 388 -3.90 22.52 -10.81
C GLU A 388 -2.56 22.44 -11.53
N ARG A 389 -2.57 22.57 -12.86
CA ARG A 389 -1.35 22.58 -13.69
C ARG A 389 -0.71 23.95 -13.85
N GLY A 390 -1.29 24.99 -13.25
CA GLY A 390 -0.78 26.37 -13.37
C GLY A 390 -0.85 26.94 -14.79
N LEU A 391 -1.84 26.50 -15.59
CA LEU A 391 -1.98 26.99 -16.97
C LEU A 391 -2.51 28.42 -16.98
N GLU A 392 -1.73 29.34 -17.52
CA GLU A 392 -2.10 30.74 -17.70
C GLU A 392 -2.81 30.91 -19.06
N ALA A 393 -4.12 30.99 -19.04
CA ALA A 393 -4.94 31.28 -20.20
C ALA A 393 -6.19 32.08 -19.79
N PRO A 394 -6.74 32.96 -20.66
CA PRO A 394 -8.04 33.59 -20.41
C PRO A 394 -9.13 32.52 -20.22
N GLU A 395 -9.92 32.68 -19.18
CA GLU A 395 -10.98 31.70 -18.83
C GLU A 395 -11.97 31.52 -19.99
N GLU A 396 -12.37 32.59 -20.65
CA GLU A 396 -13.29 32.50 -21.80
C GLU A 396 -12.72 31.63 -22.93
N ARG A 397 -11.44 31.80 -23.25
CA ARG A 397 -10.78 30.99 -24.27
C ARG A 397 -10.71 29.50 -23.86
N LEU A 398 -10.35 29.22 -22.62
CA LEU A 398 -10.30 27.85 -22.11
C LEU A 398 -11.68 27.17 -22.22
N ARG A 399 -12.76 27.91 -21.87
CA ARG A 399 -14.15 27.42 -21.95
C ARG A 399 -14.59 27.19 -23.38
N GLU A 400 -14.35 28.13 -24.28
CA GLU A 400 -14.71 28.00 -25.70
C GLU A 400 -14.01 26.82 -26.37
N GLU A 401 -12.68 26.69 -26.20
CA GLU A 401 -11.93 25.57 -26.77
C GLU A 401 -12.35 24.23 -26.14
N ALA A 402 -12.65 24.18 -24.84
CA ALA A 402 -13.16 22.98 -24.18
C ALA A 402 -14.53 22.54 -24.73
N LEU A 403 -15.44 23.48 -25.03
CA LEU A 403 -16.73 23.16 -25.62
C LEU A 403 -16.63 22.72 -27.08
N LEU A 404 -15.65 23.25 -27.82
CA LEU A 404 -15.34 22.76 -29.17
C LEU A 404 -14.79 21.33 -29.10
N TRP A 405 -13.88 21.04 -28.16
CA TRP A 405 -13.34 19.71 -27.94
C TRP A 405 -14.43 18.69 -27.60
N ASP A 406 -15.38 19.04 -26.71
CA ASP A 406 -16.53 18.21 -26.35
C ASP A 406 -17.37 17.78 -27.57
N ARG A 407 -17.54 18.67 -28.55
CA ARG A 407 -18.30 18.38 -29.78
C ARG A 407 -17.61 17.38 -30.71
N TRP A 408 -16.29 17.32 -30.69
CA TRP A 408 -15.50 16.45 -31.55
C TRP A 408 -15.16 15.11 -30.91
N HIS A 409 -15.30 14.99 -29.60
CA HIS A 409 -14.93 13.81 -28.83
C HIS A 409 -16.17 13.18 -28.14
N ALA A 410 -16.03 12.01 -27.57
CA ALA A 410 -17.11 11.15 -27.09
C ALA A 410 -17.95 11.69 -25.91
N GLY A 411 -18.20 12.99 -25.83
CA GLY A 411 -19.07 13.64 -24.84
C GLY A 411 -18.33 14.04 -23.55
N ARG A 412 -19.09 14.67 -22.65
CA ARG A 412 -18.60 15.27 -21.42
C ARG A 412 -18.24 14.24 -20.38
N SER A 413 -16.99 14.22 -19.96
CA SER A 413 -16.51 13.39 -18.88
C SER A 413 -15.24 13.98 -18.26
N GLY A 414 -14.85 13.52 -17.08
CA GLY A 414 -13.55 13.87 -16.49
C GLY A 414 -12.35 13.39 -17.33
N ARG A 415 -12.52 12.28 -18.06
CA ARG A 415 -11.51 11.79 -19.01
C ARG A 415 -11.35 12.72 -20.18
N THR A 416 -12.46 13.14 -20.81
CA THR A 416 -12.46 14.09 -21.94
C THR A 416 -11.92 15.46 -21.51
N ALA A 417 -12.26 15.91 -20.30
CA ALA A 417 -11.69 17.15 -19.74
C ALA A 417 -10.17 17.08 -19.57
N ARG A 418 -9.65 15.95 -19.04
CA ARG A 418 -8.20 15.77 -18.89
C ARG A 418 -7.49 15.74 -20.24
N GLN A 419 -8.00 14.98 -21.20
CA GLN A 419 -7.46 14.94 -22.57
C GLN A 419 -7.44 16.30 -23.22
N PHE A 420 -8.48 17.10 -23.03
CA PHE A 420 -8.52 18.47 -23.50
C PHE A 420 -7.41 19.32 -22.85
N VAL A 421 -7.27 19.27 -21.55
CA VAL A 421 -6.27 20.05 -20.82
C VAL A 421 -4.86 19.63 -21.22
N ASP A 422 -4.60 18.33 -21.46
CA ASP A 422 -3.31 17.82 -21.98
C ASP A 422 -2.97 18.44 -23.33
N GLU A 423 -3.92 18.49 -24.28
CA GLU A 423 -3.73 19.06 -25.60
C GLU A 423 -3.60 20.58 -25.56
N PHE A 424 -4.40 21.23 -24.72
CA PHE A 424 -4.35 22.68 -24.54
C PHE A 424 -2.99 23.14 -23.98
N GLU A 425 -2.45 22.43 -22.99
CA GLU A 425 -1.12 22.66 -22.43
C GLU A 425 -0.02 22.51 -23.48
N ALA A 426 -0.07 21.44 -24.28
CA ALA A 426 0.86 21.20 -25.38
C ALA A 426 0.82 22.35 -26.42
N GLY A 427 -0.40 22.83 -26.75
CA GLY A 427 -0.59 23.97 -27.67
C GLY A 427 -0.05 25.26 -27.12
N LEU A 428 -0.15 25.55 -25.82
CA LEU A 428 0.44 26.72 -25.19
C LEU A 428 1.98 26.65 -25.21
N SER A 429 2.54 25.50 -24.90
CA SER A 429 3.99 25.26 -24.87
C SER A 429 4.62 25.42 -26.25
N SER A 430 4.00 24.92 -27.31
CA SER A 430 4.44 25.03 -28.68
C SER A 430 4.44 26.52 -29.18
N ARG A 431 3.43 27.30 -28.78
CA ARG A 431 3.37 28.75 -29.12
C ARG A 431 4.43 29.57 -28.38
N ARG A 432 4.73 29.24 -27.10
CA ARG A 432 5.82 29.90 -26.36
C ARG A 432 7.18 29.62 -27.00
N GLN A 433 7.43 28.38 -27.45
CA GLN A 433 8.64 28.02 -28.18
C GLN A 433 8.75 28.73 -29.53
N ALA A 434 7.65 28.81 -30.30
CA ALA A 434 7.64 29.53 -31.57
C ALA A 434 7.87 31.06 -31.44
N GLN A 435 7.51 31.66 -30.29
CA GLN A 435 7.75 33.08 -30.00
C GLN A 435 9.16 33.36 -29.43
N SER A 436 9.87 32.34 -28.97
CA SER A 436 11.23 32.45 -28.41
C SER A 436 12.35 32.20 -29.44
N TYR A 437 12.02 31.85 -30.69
CA TYR A 437 12.97 31.81 -31.79
C TYR A 437 12.88 33.13 -32.55
N PRO A 438 13.97 33.94 -32.55
CA PRO A 438 14.06 35.21 -33.32
C PRO A 438 14.12 34.99 -34.82
#